data_13aaa30702677d13f15d1584dc84dcd2
#
_entry.id   13aaa30702677d13f15d1584dc84dcd2
#
_cell.length_a   1.000
_cell.length_b   1.000
_cell.length_c   1.000
_cell.angle_alpha   90.00
_cell.angle_beta   90.00
_cell.angle_gamma   90.00
#
_symmetry.space_group_name_H-M   'P 1'
#
loop_
_entity.id
_entity.type
_entity.pdbx_description
1 polymer ?
#
loop_
_entity_poly.entity_id
_entity_poly.type
_entity_poly.pdbx_seq_one_letter_code
_entity_poly.pdbx_strand_id
1 'polypeptide(L)'
;MTTPLNEMELKEEEIRAHYLAATEMLMGIDHTPRIGTARLTLTSAEKSPEVASMQRRFRSTTPGLITRSMARSEGVRILDRIADTDDDDPLTSATQAAVAHGLRRALAIALAVGEHFAGQTPLVELKKANLENRLPRERAAEFSELLAAEALAVLYTFGNAMAFLLAAQASEQAVEVGAVEEVLSDNAPLALHGALWELDQKIGIHATNETLLVATILGYAEQLMDKVRSRAEGAPRLSAFTGANYRVKADDFPISGFEPARKARGSTLVMTFKKPNEVVGNHIAKYQAMRLAKMLMAYDFEKRLNPFAEMGGFIFTFMGDGNPGTGKTTLIQMMAGLLNDYCQVAKYPFRYQNLSIDNVDSYQGKSGQNAKAFIQNVMDPAVIGFGTVDDIDQIAGKRGDRQSSAGQQEITAVLMEAFAGANTVVRGNCTFGMFSNYPENVDDALRQRAGARFLVD
;
A
#
# COMPACT_ATOMS: atom_id res chain seq x y z
N MET A 1 -2.98 14.14 -27.09
CA MET A 1 -4.25 13.41 -26.90
C MET A 1 -3.87 11.96 -26.68
N THR A 2 -3.69 11.55 -25.43
CA THR A 2 -3.46 10.16 -25.05
C THR A 2 -4.80 9.45 -25.07
N THR A 3 -4.91 8.43 -25.93
CA THR A 3 -6.04 7.52 -25.99
C THR A 3 -6.28 6.97 -24.57
N PRO A 4 -7.52 6.91 -24.08
CA PRO A 4 -7.78 6.25 -22.81
C PRO A 4 -7.39 4.78 -22.96
N LEU A 5 -6.34 4.38 -22.27
CA LEU A 5 -5.94 2.99 -22.12
C LEU A 5 -7.15 2.24 -21.53
N ASN A 6 -7.50 1.13 -22.17
CA ASN A 6 -8.62 0.28 -21.75
C ASN A 6 -8.26 -0.32 -20.37
N GLU A 7 -8.69 0.34 -19.30
CA GLU A 7 -8.41 -0.09 -17.93
C GLU A 7 -9.37 -1.24 -17.58
N MET A 8 -8.81 -2.42 -17.31
CA MET A 8 -9.58 -3.60 -16.92
C MET A 8 -9.68 -3.66 -15.39
N GLU A 9 -10.89 -3.71 -14.88
CA GLU A 9 -11.14 -3.87 -13.45
C GLU A 9 -10.96 -5.35 -13.06
N LEU A 10 -10.06 -5.61 -12.10
CA LEU A 10 -10.01 -6.89 -11.39
C LEU A 10 -11.07 -6.87 -10.29
N LYS A 11 -12.10 -7.68 -10.46
CA LYS A 11 -13.22 -7.74 -9.52
C LYS A 11 -12.79 -8.39 -8.21
N GLU A 12 -13.34 -7.90 -7.12
CA GLU A 12 -13.07 -8.45 -5.79
C GLU A 12 -13.43 -9.94 -5.67
N GLU A 13 -14.46 -10.40 -6.39
CA GLU A 13 -14.86 -11.81 -6.43
C GLU A 13 -13.80 -12.70 -7.08
N GLU A 14 -13.16 -12.23 -8.14
CA GLU A 14 -12.08 -12.94 -8.84
C GLU A 14 -10.86 -13.07 -7.92
N ILE A 15 -10.49 -12.01 -7.22
CA ILE A 15 -9.38 -12.02 -6.26
C ILE A 15 -9.68 -12.96 -5.09
N ARG A 16 -10.90 -12.92 -4.54
CA ARG A 16 -11.30 -13.79 -3.42
C ARG A 16 -11.32 -15.26 -3.79
N ALA A 17 -11.62 -15.60 -5.04
CA ALA A 17 -11.55 -16.98 -5.52
C ALA A 17 -10.15 -17.60 -5.34
N HIS A 18 -9.10 -16.78 -5.37
CA HIS A 18 -7.72 -17.21 -5.18
C HIS A 18 -7.22 -17.21 -3.73
N TYR A 19 -8.03 -16.74 -2.75
CA TYR A 19 -7.57 -16.65 -1.35
C TYR A 19 -7.23 -18.01 -0.73
N LEU A 20 -8.00 -19.06 -1.06
CA LEU A 20 -7.69 -20.41 -0.58
C LEU A 20 -6.34 -20.89 -1.12
N ALA A 21 -6.12 -20.76 -2.43
CA ALA A 21 -4.85 -21.13 -3.06
C ALA A 21 -3.67 -20.31 -2.52
N ALA A 22 -3.86 -19.00 -2.29
CA ALA A 22 -2.86 -18.13 -1.69
C ALA A 22 -2.51 -18.58 -0.26
N THR A 23 -3.51 -18.95 0.54
CA THR A 23 -3.30 -19.47 1.89
C THR A 23 -2.56 -20.80 1.87
N GLU A 24 -2.96 -21.72 1.01
CA GLU A 24 -2.27 -23.01 0.84
C GLU A 24 -0.82 -22.85 0.38
N MET A 25 -0.54 -21.86 -0.49
CA MET A 25 0.85 -21.53 -0.88
C MET A 25 1.67 -21.03 0.31
N LEU A 26 1.13 -20.19 1.17
CA LEU A 26 1.81 -19.70 2.37
C LEU A 26 2.06 -20.84 3.37
N MET A 27 1.07 -21.71 3.58
CA MET A 27 1.20 -22.90 4.44
C MET A 27 2.18 -23.94 3.87
N GLY A 28 2.27 -24.02 2.56
CA GLY A 28 3.10 -25.00 1.84
C GLY A 28 4.57 -24.65 1.68
N ILE A 29 5.04 -23.50 2.17
CA ILE A 29 6.43 -23.02 1.97
C ILE A 29 7.45 -24.06 2.45
N ASP A 30 7.19 -24.71 3.58
CA ASP A 30 8.06 -25.72 4.19
C ASP A 30 8.13 -27.05 3.39
N HIS A 31 7.13 -27.33 2.58
CA HIS A 31 7.00 -28.59 1.84
C HIS A 31 7.40 -28.47 0.36
N THR A 32 7.66 -27.27 -0.12
CA THR A 32 8.01 -27.04 -1.51
C THR A 32 9.46 -27.45 -1.78
N PRO A 33 9.72 -28.41 -2.69
CA PRO A 33 11.09 -28.74 -3.05
C PRO A 33 11.74 -27.50 -3.66
N ARG A 34 13.00 -27.28 -3.29
CA ARG A 34 13.79 -26.22 -3.93
C ARG A 34 13.78 -26.42 -5.44
N ILE A 35 13.55 -25.37 -6.13
CA ILE A 35 13.40 -25.32 -7.57
C ILE A 35 14.66 -25.87 -8.27
N GLY A 36 15.83 -25.54 -7.79
CA GLY A 36 17.08 -26.11 -8.30
C GLY A 36 17.18 -27.64 -8.13
N THR A 37 16.63 -28.20 -7.05
CA THR A 37 16.58 -29.65 -6.83
C THR A 37 15.51 -30.34 -7.67
N ALA A 38 14.39 -29.71 -7.95
CA ALA A 38 13.36 -30.25 -8.83
C ALA A 38 13.87 -30.31 -10.28
N ARG A 39 14.57 -29.28 -10.73
CA ARG A 39 15.18 -29.25 -12.07
C ARG A 39 16.29 -30.30 -12.25
N LEU A 40 17.13 -30.49 -11.23
CA LEU A 40 18.17 -31.52 -11.21
C LEU A 40 17.59 -32.94 -11.17
N THR A 41 16.45 -33.14 -10.51
CA THR A 41 15.76 -34.44 -10.52
C THR A 41 15.09 -34.76 -11.84
N LEU A 42 14.58 -33.76 -12.57
CA LEU A 42 13.99 -33.95 -13.89
C LEU A 42 15.02 -34.18 -15.00
N THR A 43 16.21 -33.60 -14.88
CA THR A 43 17.30 -33.76 -15.85
C THR A 43 18.23 -34.94 -15.57
N SER A 44 18.09 -35.61 -14.42
CA SER A 44 18.99 -36.69 -13.98
C SER A 44 18.71 -38.08 -14.60
N ALA A 45 18.01 -38.14 -15.72
CA ALA A 45 17.97 -39.37 -16.51
C ALA A 45 19.33 -39.78 -17.14
N GLU A 46 20.30 -38.84 -17.15
CA GLU A 46 21.68 -39.11 -17.55
C GLU A 46 22.60 -39.27 -16.36
N LYS A 47 23.04 -40.49 -16.13
CA LYS A 47 23.85 -40.94 -15.03
C LYS A 47 25.32 -40.51 -15.22
N SER A 48 25.73 -39.29 -14.88
CA SER A 48 27.13 -38.97 -14.66
C SER A 48 27.45 -38.93 -13.16
N PRO A 49 28.63 -39.44 -12.74
CA PRO A 49 29.04 -39.42 -11.31
C PRO A 49 29.10 -38.03 -10.70
N GLU A 50 29.40 -37.00 -11.51
CA GLU A 50 29.45 -35.60 -11.08
C GLU A 50 28.06 -35.06 -10.72
N VAL A 51 27.01 -35.40 -11.49
CA VAL A 51 25.65 -34.97 -11.21
C VAL A 51 25.15 -35.63 -9.92
N ALA A 52 25.52 -36.88 -9.66
CA ALA A 52 25.20 -37.57 -8.43
C ALA A 52 25.88 -36.94 -7.20
N SER A 53 27.11 -36.41 -7.36
CA SER A 53 27.81 -35.69 -6.29
C SER A 53 27.23 -34.29 -6.05
N MET A 54 26.82 -33.60 -7.10
CA MET A 54 26.09 -32.35 -7.01
C MET A 54 24.71 -32.51 -6.34
N GLN A 55 23.98 -33.58 -6.71
CA GLN A 55 22.71 -33.89 -6.04
C GLN A 55 22.87 -34.22 -4.57
N ARG A 56 23.94 -34.91 -4.19
CA ARG A 56 24.28 -35.14 -2.77
C ARG A 56 24.67 -33.83 -2.05
N ARG A 57 25.40 -32.94 -2.67
CA ARG A 57 25.74 -31.61 -2.14
C ARG A 57 24.47 -30.77 -1.98
N PHE A 58 23.62 -30.75 -2.99
CA PHE A 58 22.35 -30.02 -2.91
C PHE A 58 21.39 -30.61 -1.85
N ARG A 59 21.36 -31.93 -1.69
CA ARG A 59 20.58 -32.58 -0.63
C ARG A 59 21.15 -32.32 0.76
N SER A 60 22.47 -32.25 0.90
CA SER A 60 23.14 -31.96 2.19
C SER A 60 23.14 -30.46 2.54
N THR A 61 23.14 -29.59 1.53
CA THR A 61 22.95 -28.16 1.65
C THR A 61 21.50 -27.72 1.45
N THR A 62 20.59 -28.68 1.18
CA THR A 62 19.16 -28.36 1.26
C THR A 62 18.92 -27.88 2.66
N PRO A 63 18.51 -26.65 2.87
CA PRO A 63 18.38 -26.10 4.21
C PRO A 63 17.28 -26.76 4.99
N GLY A 64 16.73 -27.83 4.51
CA GLY A 64 15.68 -28.56 5.18
C GLY A 64 15.99 -28.89 6.64
N LEU A 65 17.23 -29.15 6.98
CA LEU A 65 17.60 -29.45 8.36
C LEU A 65 18.39 -28.31 9.05
N ILE A 66 19.29 -27.65 8.35
CA ILE A 66 20.15 -26.61 8.97
C ILE A 66 19.44 -25.27 8.98
N THR A 67 18.72 -24.93 7.92
CA THR A 67 17.90 -23.69 7.90
C THR A 67 16.63 -23.81 8.74
N ARG A 68 16.05 -24.98 8.92
CA ARG A 68 14.95 -25.15 9.87
C ARG A 68 15.32 -24.83 11.32
N SER A 69 16.57 -25.07 11.72
CA SER A 69 17.02 -24.69 13.06
C SER A 69 17.44 -23.23 13.15
N MET A 70 17.93 -22.62 12.07
CA MET A 70 18.31 -21.21 12.01
C MET A 70 17.15 -20.30 11.55
N ALA A 71 16.26 -20.79 10.70
CA ALA A 71 15.09 -20.08 10.22
C ALA A 71 13.90 -20.07 11.18
N ARG A 72 14.03 -20.65 12.35
CA ARG A 72 13.09 -20.46 13.47
C ARG A 72 13.33 -19.16 14.22
N SER A 73 13.79 -18.11 13.51
CA SER A 73 13.60 -16.75 13.96
C SER A 73 12.10 -16.43 14.03
N GLU A 74 11.72 -15.50 14.86
CA GLU A 74 10.30 -15.13 15.03
C GLU A 74 9.61 -14.76 13.71
N GLY A 75 10.36 -14.32 12.69
CA GLY A 75 9.84 -14.01 11.35
C GLY A 75 9.22 -15.20 10.61
N VAL A 76 9.86 -16.36 10.63
CA VAL A 76 9.34 -17.60 10.01
C VAL A 76 8.08 -18.09 10.73
N ARG A 77 8.02 -17.93 12.04
CA ARG A 77 6.80 -18.21 12.81
C ARG A 77 5.64 -17.30 12.42
N ILE A 78 5.92 -16.11 11.92
CA ILE A 78 4.88 -15.20 11.47
C ILE A 78 4.25 -15.72 10.17
N LEU A 79 5.04 -16.16 9.19
CA LEU A 79 4.50 -16.74 7.95
C LEU A 79 3.74 -18.05 8.22
N ASP A 80 4.24 -18.93 9.06
CA ASP A 80 3.54 -20.14 9.49
C ASP A 80 2.23 -19.83 10.25
N ARG A 81 2.25 -18.82 11.13
CA ARG A 81 1.06 -18.39 11.87
C ARG A 81 0.04 -17.69 11.00
N ILE A 82 0.48 -16.94 9.98
CA ILE A 82 -0.37 -16.25 9.03
C ILE A 82 -1.34 -17.18 8.32
N ALA A 83 -0.87 -18.40 8.06
CA ALA A 83 -1.65 -19.42 7.41
C ALA A 83 -2.69 -20.06 8.35
N ASP A 84 -2.41 -20.06 9.63
CA ASP A 84 -3.16 -20.80 10.66
C ASP A 84 -4.04 -19.89 11.54
N THR A 85 -3.94 -18.55 11.40
CA THR A 85 -4.72 -17.64 12.23
C THR A 85 -6.09 -17.31 11.62
N ASP A 86 -7.13 -17.66 12.36
CA ASP A 86 -8.37 -16.89 12.37
C ASP A 86 -8.04 -15.42 12.70
N ASP A 87 -8.72 -14.48 12.02
CA ASP A 87 -8.52 -13.03 12.19
C ASP A 87 -8.67 -12.50 13.64
N ASP A 88 -8.97 -13.38 14.61
CA ASP A 88 -9.29 -13.09 16.01
C ASP A 88 -8.22 -13.56 17.03
N ASP A 89 -6.99 -13.95 16.61
CA ASP A 89 -5.96 -14.33 17.59
C ASP A 89 -5.45 -13.10 18.36
N PRO A 90 -5.74 -12.96 19.67
CA PRO A 90 -5.37 -11.80 20.47
C PRO A 90 -3.85 -11.65 20.67
N LEU A 91 -3.05 -12.61 20.24
CA LEU A 91 -1.58 -12.58 20.34
C LEU A 91 -0.92 -12.01 19.09
N THR A 92 -1.66 -11.81 18.01
CA THR A 92 -1.13 -11.26 16.77
C THR A 92 -1.10 -9.73 16.83
N SER A 93 0.06 -9.13 16.58
CA SER A 93 0.14 -7.66 16.51
C SER A 93 -0.54 -7.12 15.25
N ALA A 94 -0.94 -5.84 15.29
CA ALA A 94 -1.55 -5.18 14.14
C ALA A 94 -0.62 -5.20 12.90
N THR A 95 0.70 -5.09 13.10
CA THR A 95 1.69 -5.16 12.01
C THR A 95 1.76 -6.56 11.42
N GLN A 96 1.77 -7.59 12.26
CA GLN A 96 1.77 -8.99 11.83
C GLN A 96 0.50 -9.33 11.05
N ALA A 97 -0.66 -8.92 11.55
CA ALA A 97 -1.93 -9.10 10.85
C ALA A 97 -1.94 -8.38 9.49
N ALA A 98 -1.41 -7.16 9.43
CA ALA A 98 -1.30 -6.41 8.17
C ALA A 98 -0.36 -7.08 7.16
N VAL A 99 0.78 -7.62 7.61
CA VAL A 99 1.73 -8.39 6.77
C VAL A 99 1.04 -9.65 6.25
N ALA A 100 0.36 -10.36 7.12
CA ALA A 100 -0.41 -11.55 6.80
C ALA A 100 -1.42 -11.30 5.69
N HIS A 101 -2.28 -10.34 5.94
CA HIS A 101 -3.31 -9.94 4.99
C HIS A 101 -2.69 -9.46 3.68
N GLY A 102 -1.64 -8.61 3.75
CA GLY A 102 -0.96 -8.07 2.60
C GLY A 102 -0.34 -9.15 1.70
N LEU A 103 0.34 -10.14 2.27
CA LEU A 103 0.93 -11.25 1.53
C LEU A 103 -0.13 -12.14 0.87
N ARG A 104 -1.17 -12.53 1.62
CA ARG A 104 -2.29 -13.32 1.09
C ARG A 104 -2.97 -12.59 -0.07
N ARG A 105 -3.22 -11.30 0.11
CA ARG A 105 -3.86 -10.47 -0.91
C ARG A 105 -2.97 -10.28 -2.14
N ALA A 106 -1.68 -10.03 -1.95
CA ALA A 106 -0.72 -9.90 -3.05
C ALA A 106 -0.63 -11.18 -3.91
N LEU A 107 -0.62 -12.35 -3.27
CA LEU A 107 -0.67 -13.64 -3.97
C LEU A 107 -1.98 -13.79 -4.74
N ALA A 108 -3.12 -13.50 -4.14
CA ALA A 108 -4.41 -13.62 -4.78
C ALA A 108 -4.54 -12.69 -6.01
N ILE A 109 -4.06 -11.45 -5.90
CA ILE A 109 -4.02 -10.51 -7.03
C ILE A 109 -3.10 -11.03 -8.14
N ALA A 110 -1.92 -11.55 -7.78
CA ALA A 110 -0.99 -12.10 -8.77
C ALA A 110 -1.58 -13.30 -9.52
N LEU A 111 -2.27 -14.20 -8.82
CA LEU A 111 -2.96 -15.35 -9.43
C LEU A 111 -4.10 -14.90 -10.34
N ALA A 112 -4.91 -13.90 -9.93
CA ALA A 112 -5.97 -13.34 -10.76
C ALA A 112 -5.41 -12.71 -12.06
N VAL A 113 -4.30 -11.98 -11.99
CA VAL A 113 -3.62 -11.46 -13.19
C VAL A 113 -3.10 -12.58 -14.08
N GLY A 114 -2.56 -13.65 -13.50
CA GLY A 114 -2.15 -14.84 -14.25
C GLY A 114 -3.30 -15.50 -14.99
N GLU A 115 -4.47 -15.62 -14.39
CA GLU A 115 -5.67 -16.15 -15.02
C GLU A 115 -6.15 -15.25 -16.18
N HIS A 116 -6.17 -13.94 -15.99
CA HIS A 116 -6.47 -12.96 -17.04
C HIS A 116 -5.48 -13.05 -18.21
N PHE A 117 -4.18 -13.14 -17.91
CA PHE A 117 -3.15 -13.35 -18.93
C PHE A 117 -3.38 -14.62 -19.73
N ALA A 118 -3.65 -15.74 -19.04
CA ALA A 118 -3.93 -17.01 -19.68
C ALA A 118 -5.20 -16.96 -20.56
N GLY A 119 -6.24 -16.24 -20.11
CA GLY A 119 -7.48 -16.04 -20.86
C GLY A 119 -7.35 -15.17 -22.11
N GLN A 120 -6.40 -14.23 -22.12
CA GLN A 120 -6.11 -13.35 -23.27
C GLN A 120 -5.15 -13.98 -24.29
N THR A 121 -4.57 -15.11 -23.95
CA THR A 121 -3.59 -15.84 -24.77
C THR A 121 -4.09 -17.26 -25.05
N PRO A 122 -3.50 -17.97 -26.03
CA PRO A 122 -3.86 -19.40 -26.26
C PRO A 122 -3.40 -20.33 -25.13
N LEU A 123 -2.90 -19.82 -24.01
CA LEU A 123 -2.29 -20.61 -22.95
C LEU A 123 -3.27 -21.60 -22.29
N VAL A 124 -4.53 -21.21 -22.11
CA VAL A 124 -5.56 -22.10 -21.53
C VAL A 124 -5.75 -23.34 -22.37
N GLU A 125 -5.86 -23.17 -23.70
CA GLU A 125 -6.02 -24.27 -24.63
C GLU A 125 -4.77 -25.17 -24.66
N LEU A 126 -3.59 -24.57 -24.65
CA LEU A 126 -2.32 -25.30 -24.64
C LEU A 126 -2.09 -26.08 -23.34
N LYS A 127 -2.45 -25.48 -22.18
CA LYS A 127 -2.44 -26.18 -20.88
C LYS A 127 -3.35 -27.42 -20.92
N LYS A 128 -4.56 -27.26 -21.44
CA LYS A 128 -5.50 -28.40 -21.61
C LYS A 128 -4.96 -29.46 -22.54
N ALA A 129 -4.46 -29.07 -23.72
CA ALA A 129 -3.86 -30.00 -24.68
C ALA A 129 -2.65 -30.75 -24.11
N ASN A 130 -1.83 -30.07 -23.30
CA ASN A 130 -0.70 -30.69 -22.62
C ASN A 130 -1.14 -31.69 -21.55
N LEU A 131 -2.15 -31.37 -20.74
CA LEU A 131 -2.72 -32.31 -19.76
C LEU A 131 -3.33 -33.57 -20.41
N GLU A 132 -3.91 -33.42 -21.58
CA GLU A 132 -4.47 -34.51 -22.36
C GLU A 132 -3.42 -35.29 -23.22
N ASN A 133 -2.12 -34.92 -23.08
CA ASN A 133 -1.02 -35.44 -23.91
C ASN A 133 -1.25 -35.29 -25.44
N ARG A 134 -1.95 -34.21 -25.82
CA ARG A 134 -2.29 -33.89 -27.22
C ARG A 134 -1.58 -32.68 -27.77
N LEU A 135 -0.60 -32.12 -27.01
CA LEU A 135 0.13 -30.93 -27.43
C LEU A 135 0.96 -31.20 -28.69
N PRO A 136 0.71 -30.47 -29.81
CA PRO A 136 1.51 -30.63 -31.02
C PRO A 136 2.96 -30.25 -30.80
N ARG A 137 3.90 -31.03 -31.31
CA ARG A 137 5.35 -30.72 -31.15
C ARG A 137 5.73 -29.35 -31.69
N GLU A 138 5.06 -28.89 -32.74
CA GLU A 138 5.27 -27.57 -33.35
C GLU A 138 4.88 -26.42 -32.42
N ARG A 139 3.93 -26.62 -31.50
CA ARG A 139 3.47 -25.62 -30.51
C ARG A 139 4.13 -25.77 -29.16
N ALA A 140 5.04 -26.71 -28.97
CA ALA A 140 5.72 -26.91 -27.69
C ALA A 140 6.58 -25.70 -27.30
N ALA A 141 7.25 -25.04 -28.25
CA ALA A 141 8.00 -23.83 -28.03
C ALA A 141 7.10 -22.66 -27.63
N GLU A 142 5.98 -22.47 -28.35
CA GLU A 142 4.97 -21.46 -28.02
C GLU A 142 4.41 -21.66 -26.61
N PHE A 143 4.12 -22.88 -26.24
CA PHE A 143 3.64 -23.23 -24.91
C PHE A 143 4.65 -22.88 -23.81
N SER A 144 5.92 -23.22 -24.01
CA SER A 144 7.00 -22.87 -23.06
C SER A 144 7.18 -21.37 -22.92
N GLU A 145 7.13 -20.62 -24.03
CA GLU A 145 7.25 -19.15 -24.03
C GLU A 145 6.08 -18.50 -23.29
N LEU A 146 4.85 -18.98 -23.48
CA LEU A 146 3.67 -18.44 -22.79
C LEU A 146 3.66 -18.78 -21.30
N LEU A 147 4.12 -19.97 -20.90
CA LEU A 147 4.30 -20.32 -19.49
C LEU A 147 5.33 -19.41 -18.82
N ALA A 148 6.44 -19.15 -19.50
CA ALA A 148 7.45 -18.24 -19.00
C ALA A 148 6.92 -16.78 -18.87
N ALA A 149 6.16 -16.33 -19.85
CA ALA A 149 5.54 -15.00 -19.84
C ALA A 149 4.50 -14.86 -18.71
N GLU A 150 3.64 -15.89 -18.50
CA GLU A 150 2.71 -15.93 -17.37
C GLU A 150 3.45 -15.87 -16.03
N ALA A 151 4.51 -16.67 -15.87
CA ALA A 151 5.29 -16.68 -14.63
C ALA A 151 5.93 -15.34 -14.33
N LEU A 152 6.49 -14.66 -15.33
CA LEU A 152 7.07 -13.31 -15.17
C LEU A 152 6.00 -12.26 -14.82
N ALA A 153 4.84 -12.30 -15.47
CA ALA A 153 3.72 -11.40 -15.17
C ALA A 153 3.21 -11.59 -13.73
N VAL A 154 3.03 -12.83 -13.30
CA VAL A 154 2.57 -13.19 -11.96
C VAL A 154 3.59 -12.79 -10.88
N LEU A 155 4.88 -13.09 -11.08
CA LEU A 155 5.94 -12.73 -10.13
C LEU A 155 6.09 -11.21 -10.00
N TYR A 156 6.04 -10.48 -11.12
CA TYR A 156 6.12 -9.03 -11.07
C TYR A 156 4.92 -8.44 -10.33
N THR A 157 3.72 -8.93 -10.64
CA THR A 157 2.49 -8.49 -9.97
C THR A 157 2.55 -8.79 -8.46
N PHE A 158 3.06 -9.95 -8.07
CA PHE A 158 3.24 -10.31 -6.67
C PHE A 158 4.18 -9.34 -5.94
N GLY A 159 5.37 -9.06 -6.49
CA GLY A 159 6.32 -8.10 -5.93
C GLY A 159 5.71 -6.68 -5.84
N ASN A 160 5.06 -6.24 -6.92
CA ASN A 160 4.43 -4.93 -6.99
C ASN A 160 3.28 -4.78 -5.97
N ALA A 161 2.44 -5.81 -5.83
CA ALA A 161 1.35 -5.82 -4.86
C ALA A 161 1.86 -5.85 -3.41
N MET A 162 2.91 -6.64 -3.10
CA MET A 162 3.56 -6.61 -1.78
C MET A 162 4.06 -5.21 -1.44
N ALA A 163 4.82 -4.60 -2.36
CA ALA A 163 5.38 -3.26 -2.16
C ALA A 163 4.28 -2.21 -1.97
N PHE A 164 3.20 -2.30 -2.74
CA PHE A 164 2.09 -1.35 -2.68
C PHE A 164 1.24 -1.52 -1.42
N LEU A 165 0.83 -2.74 -1.09
CA LEU A 165 -0.07 -3.00 0.04
C LEU A 165 0.61 -2.77 1.39
N LEU A 166 1.91 -3.09 1.50
CA LEU A 166 2.67 -2.92 2.72
C LEU A 166 3.38 -1.56 2.83
N ALA A 167 3.26 -0.70 1.83
CA ALA A 167 3.87 0.64 1.84
C ALA A 167 3.45 1.49 3.06
N ALA A 168 2.22 1.28 3.56
CA ALA A 168 1.71 1.97 4.76
C ALA A 168 2.42 1.54 6.05
N GLN A 169 3.02 0.36 6.07
CA GLN A 169 3.73 -0.21 7.23
C GLN A 169 5.25 0.08 7.14
N ALA A 170 5.71 0.71 6.04
CA ALA A 170 7.11 1.02 5.83
C ALA A 170 7.63 1.99 6.90
N SER A 171 8.80 1.70 7.45
CA SER A 171 9.58 2.59 8.32
C SER A 171 10.72 3.24 7.53
N GLU A 172 11.44 4.17 8.16
CA GLU A 172 12.66 4.75 7.59
C GLU A 172 13.83 3.75 7.51
N GLN A 173 13.71 2.59 8.16
CA GLN A 173 14.74 1.57 8.14
C GLN A 173 14.68 0.78 6.83
N ALA A 174 15.74 0.87 6.03
CA ALA A 174 15.94 0.03 4.85
C ALA A 174 16.81 -1.17 5.21
N VAL A 175 16.49 -2.33 4.66
CA VAL A 175 17.26 -3.56 4.81
C VAL A 175 17.82 -3.97 3.45
N GLU A 176 19.12 -4.13 3.34
CA GLU A 176 19.73 -4.71 2.14
C GLU A 176 19.56 -6.23 2.17
N VAL A 177 18.54 -6.72 1.48
CA VAL A 177 18.21 -8.16 1.43
C VAL A 177 19.08 -8.96 0.45
N GLY A 178 19.95 -8.28 -0.29
CA GLY A 178 20.75 -8.88 -1.37
C GLY A 178 19.91 -9.24 -2.60
N ALA A 179 20.57 -9.61 -3.68
CA ALA A 179 19.92 -9.95 -4.94
C ALA A 179 19.06 -11.22 -4.81
N VAL A 180 17.98 -11.29 -5.58
CA VAL A 180 17.20 -12.50 -5.78
C VAL A 180 18.02 -13.51 -6.58
N GLU A 181 18.18 -14.74 -6.06
CA GLU A 181 19.10 -15.72 -6.64
C GLU A 181 18.64 -16.23 -8.00
N GLU A 182 17.45 -16.78 -8.09
CA GLU A 182 16.92 -17.32 -9.34
C GLU A 182 15.40 -17.13 -9.46
N VAL A 183 14.97 -16.55 -10.58
CA VAL A 183 13.55 -16.46 -10.95
C VAL A 183 13.24 -17.61 -11.90
N LEU A 184 12.41 -18.54 -11.47
CA LEU A 184 11.90 -19.59 -12.36
C LEU A 184 10.78 -19.06 -13.22
N SER A 185 10.81 -19.44 -14.47
CA SER A 185 9.86 -19.02 -15.45
C SER A 185 9.12 -20.16 -16.15
N ASP A 186 9.25 -21.37 -15.63
CA ASP A 186 8.68 -22.56 -16.30
C ASP A 186 7.20 -22.77 -15.94
N ASN A 187 6.75 -22.23 -14.80
CA ASN A 187 5.38 -22.38 -14.32
C ASN A 187 5.07 -21.34 -13.25
N ALA A 188 3.98 -20.61 -13.36
CA ALA A 188 3.64 -19.54 -12.44
C ALA A 188 3.47 -19.99 -10.97
N PRO A 189 2.75 -21.07 -10.61
CA PRO A 189 2.68 -21.58 -9.26
C PRO A 189 4.04 -21.94 -8.66
N LEU A 190 4.90 -22.64 -9.40
CA LEU A 190 6.25 -23.00 -8.94
C LEU A 190 7.13 -21.76 -8.75
N ALA A 191 6.99 -20.78 -9.64
CA ALA A 191 7.69 -19.51 -9.54
C ALA A 191 7.32 -18.75 -8.26
N LEU A 192 6.02 -18.69 -7.94
CA LEU A 192 5.54 -18.09 -6.68
C LEU A 192 6.06 -18.85 -5.45
N HIS A 193 5.99 -20.18 -5.46
CA HIS A 193 6.54 -20.98 -4.37
C HIS A 193 8.03 -20.73 -4.15
N GLY A 194 8.80 -20.59 -5.24
CA GLY A 194 10.21 -20.24 -5.16
C GLY A 194 10.45 -18.86 -4.56
N ALA A 195 9.68 -17.87 -4.99
CA ALA A 195 9.76 -16.51 -4.46
C ALA A 195 9.38 -16.45 -2.97
N LEU A 196 8.32 -17.16 -2.56
CA LEU A 196 7.91 -17.25 -1.16
C LEU A 196 8.98 -17.95 -0.31
N TRP A 197 9.56 -19.03 -0.82
CA TRP A 197 10.61 -19.74 -0.12
C TRP A 197 11.85 -18.84 0.09
N GLU A 198 12.26 -18.09 -0.93
CA GLU A 198 13.38 -17.16 -0.81
C GLU A 198 13.06 -15.99 0.14
N LEU A 199 11.84 -15.45 0.07
CA LEU A 199 11.35 -14.45 1.00
C LEU A 199 11.43 -14.95 2.44
N ASP A 200 10.98 -16.18 2.72
CA ASP A 200 11.06 -16.82 4.03
C ASP A 200 12.50 -16.90 4.55
N GLN A 201 13.46 -17.26 3.69
CA GLN A 201 14.88 -17.27 4.06
C GLN A 201 15.40 -15.86 4.39
N LYS A 202 15.02 -14.84 3.61
CA LYS A 202 15.42 -13.45 3.86
C LYS A 202 14.82 -12.93 5.18
N ILE A 203 13.54 -13.24 5.43
CA ILE A 203 12.89 -12.92 6.71
C ILE A 203 13.64 -13.58 7.87
N GLY A 204 13.97 -14.88 7.76
CA GLY A 204 14.71 -15.61 8.77
C GLY A 204 16.09 -15.03 9.11
N ILE A 205 16.73 -14.37 8.14
CA ILE A 205 18.05 -13.75 8.30
C ILE A 205 17.94 -12.34 8.88
N HIS A 206 17.01 -11.52 8.42
CA HIS A 206 17.00 -10.08 8.64
C HIS A 206 15.93 -9.61 9.63
N ALA A 207 14.80 -10.31 9.76
CA ALA A 207 13.66 -9.85 10.54
C ALA A 207 13.77 -10.24 12.02
N THR A 208 14.47 -9.43 12.80
CA THR A 208 14.58 -9.62 14.26
C THR A 208 13.45 -8.92 15.03
N ASN A 209 12.72 -8.00 14.39
CA ASN A 209 11.57 -7.29 14.94
C ASN A 209 10.57 -6.98 13.81
N GLU A 210 9.40 -6.47 14.17
CA GLU A 210 8.32 -6.17 13.22
C GLU A 210 8.69 -5.11 12.17
N THR A 211 9.44 -4.11 12.57
CA THR A 211 9.92 -3.05 11.67
C THR A 211 10.85 -3.61 10.61
N LEU A 212 11.80 -4.46 11.02
CA LEU A 212 12.72 -5.15 10.12
C LEU A 212 12.01 -6.21 9.27
N LEU A 213 10.94 -6.83 9.78
CA LEU A 213 10.10 -7.74 9.00
C LEU A 213 9.51 -7.03 7.78
N VAL A 214 8.85 -5.89 8.00
CA VAL A 214 8.26 -5.10 6.91
C VAL A 214 9.34 -4.60 5.95
N ALA A 215 10.44 -4.05 6.48
CA ALA A 215 11.56 -3.56 5.66
C ALA A 215 12.19 -4.68 4.81
N THR A 216 12.31 -5.89 5.35
CA THR A 216 12.82 -7.06 4.62
C THR A 216 11.88 -7.47 3.49
N ILE A 217 10.57 -7.49 3.74
CA ILE A 217 9.58 -7.85 2.72
C ILE A 217 9.57 -6.80 1.59
N LEU A 218 9.61 -5.52 1.93
CA LEU A 218 9.65 -4.43 0.95
C LEU A 218 10.94 -4.45 0.13
N GLY A 219 12.08 -4.61 0.77
CA GLY A 219 13.37 -4.75 0.09
C GLY A 219 13.41 -5.97 -0.84
N TYR A 220 12.85 -7.11 -0.41
CA TYR A 220 12.73 -8.29 -1.27
C TYR A 220 11.79 -8.05 -2.46
N ALA A 221 10.67 -7.39 -2.24
CA ALA A 221 9.71 -7.07 -3.30
C ALA A 221 10.36 -6.20 -4.40
N GLU A 222 11.16 -5.20 -4.03
CA GLU A 222 11.91 -4.35 -4.97
C GLU A 222 12.94 -5.19 -5.76
N GLN A 223 13.74 -6.00 -5.09
CA GLN A 223 14.73 -6.87 -5.73
C GLN A 223 14.09 -7.90 -6.67
N LEU A 224 12.93 -8.46 -6.28
CA LEU A 224 12.16 -9.38 -7.12
C LEU A 224 11.66 -8.67 -8.39
N MET A 225 11.06 -7.49 -8.26
CA MET A 225 10.58 -6.70 -9.40
C MET A 225 11.72 -6.35 -10.37
N ASP A 226 12.87 -5.93 -9.87
CA ASP A 226 14.02 -5.59 -10.70
C ASP A 226 14.59 -6.81 -11.41
N LYS A 227 14.66 -7.95 -10.72
CA LYS A 227 15.12 -9.21 -11.31
C LYS A 227 14.16 -9.70 -12.41
N VAL A 228 12.86 -9.64 -12.15
CA VAL A 228 11.84 -10.03 -13.14
C VAL A 228 11.86 -9.09 -14.34
N ARG A 229 11.99 -7.78 -14.13
CA ARG A 229 12.09 -6.78 -15.21
C ARG A 229 13.30 -7.06 -16.10
N SER A 230 14.47 -7.27 -15.52
CA SER A 230 15.67 -7.63 -16.28
C SER A 230 15.49 -8.91 -17.10
N ARG A 231 14.78 -9.92 -16.55
CA ARG A 231 14.49 -11.15 -17.26
C ARG A 231 13.47 -10.97 -18.37
N ALA A 232 12.55 -10.02 -18.21
CA ALA A 232 11.49 -9.72 -19.17
C ALA A 232 12.00 -9.01 -20.43
N GLU A 233 13.13 -8.30 -20.37
CA GLU A 233 13.72 -7.56 -21.50
C GLU A 233 14.02 -8.42 -22.73
N GLY A 234 14.20 -9.72 -22.57
CA GLY A 234 14.45 -10.68 -23.67
C GLY A 234 13.35 -11.72 -23.84
N ALA A 235 12.25 -11.65 -23.08
CA ALA A 235 11.24 -12.69 -23.09
C ALA A 235 10.14 -12.41 -24.13
N PRO A 236 9.83 -13.40 -24.99
CA PRO A 236 8.74 -13.28 -25.96
C PRO A 236 7.36 -13.37 -25.28
N ARG A 237 6.31 -12.98 -26.01
CA ARG A 237 4.90 -13.17 -25.62
C ARG A 237 4.40 -12.38 -24.41
N LEU A 238 5.11 -11.33 -23.96
CA LEU A 238 4.70 -10.49 -22.84
C LEU A 238 3.72 -9.37 -23.23
N SER A 239 3.40 -9.22 -24.53
CA SER A 239 2.55 -8.11 -25.02
C SER A 239 1.16 -8.08 -24.39
N ALA A 240 0.58 -9.22 -24.06
CA ALA A 240 -0.71 -9.31 -23.37
C ALA A 240 -0.67 -8.72 -21.96
N PHE A 241 0.46 -8.82 -21.27
CA PHE A 241 0.65 -8.22 -19.95
C PHE A 241 1.10 -6.75 -20.04
N THR A 242 2.06 -6.43 -20.89
CA THR A 242 2.58 -5.04 -21.02
C THR A 242 1.59 -4.08 -21.66
N GLY A 243 0.65 -4.57 -22.47
CA GLY A 243 -0.41 -3.78 -23.09
C GLY A 243 -1.69 -3.68 -22.26
N ALA A 244 -1.78 -4.42 -21.15
CA ALA A 244 -2.95 -4.40 -20.28
C ALA A 244 -2.73 -3.47 -19.08
N ASN A 245 -3.77 -2.73 -18.71
CA ASN A 245 -3.84 -1.98 -17.46
C ASN A 245 -4.94 -2.56 -16.61
N TYR A 246 -4.58 -3.02 -15.42
CA TYR A 246 -5.53 -3.53 -14.46
C TYR A 246 -5.67 -2.57 -13.29
N ARG A 247 -6.84 -2.56 -12.65
CA ARG A 247 -7.07 -1.83 -11.42
C ARG A 247 -7.83 -2.66 -10.42
N VAL A 248 -7.28 -2.78 -9.22
CA VAL A 248 -7.94 -3.34 -8.05
C VAL A 248 -8.59 -2.18 -7.29
N LYS A 249 -9.89 -1.98 -7.46
CA LYS A 249 -10.60 -0.81 -6.88
C LYS A 249 -10.56 -0.78 -5.36
N ALA A 250 -10.67 -1.94 -4.71
CA ALA A 250 -10.69 -2.01 -3.25
C ALA A 250 -9.42 -1.46 -2.59
N ASP A 251 -8.27 -1.61 -3.25
CA ASP A 251 -6.97 -1.16 -2.76
C ASP A 251 -6.48 0.12 -3.46
N ASP A 252 -7.20 0.59 -4.46
CA ASP A 252 -6.74 1.63 -5.39
C ASP A 252 -5.39 1.29 -6.05
N PHE A 253 -5.18 -0.01 -6.34
CA PHE A 253 -3.93 -0.54 -6.84
C PHE A 253 -3.96 -0.66 -8.38
N PRO A 254 -3.16 0.16 -9.10
CA PRO A 254 -3.00 0.06 -10.53
C PRO A 254 -1.88 -0.94 -10.88
N ILE A 255 -2.08 -1.71 -11.94
CA ILE A 255 -1.08 -2.63 -12.49
C ILE A 255 -0.93 -2.31 -13.98
N SER A 256 0.22 -1.78 -14.38
CA SER A 256 0.54 -1.38 -15.75
C SER A 256 1.82 -2.08 -16.20
N GLY A 257 1.70 -3.29 -16.72
CA GLY A 257 2.85 -4.07 -17.15
C GLY A 257 3.94 -4.16 -16.07
N PHE A 258 5.17 -3.85 -16.43
CA PHE A 258 6.34 -3.85 -15.52
C PHE A 258 6.61 -2.48 -14.89
N GLU A 259 5.62 -1.62 -14.78
CA GLU A 259 5.74 -0.36 -14.05
C GLU A 259 5.40 -0.56 -12.57
N PRO A 260 6.27 -0.11 -11.63
CA PRO A 260 5.96 -0.21 -10.21
C PRO A 260 4.80 0.73 -9.88
N ALA A 261 3.75 0.19 -9.26
CA ALA A 261 2.70 1.00 -8.71
C ALA A 261 3.26 1.83 -7.56
N ARG A 262 3.25 3.12 -7.72
CA ARG A 262 3.56 4.03 -6.63
C ARG A 262 2.24 4.40 -5.99
N LYS A 263 2.01 3.92 -4.76
CA LYS A 263 1.07 4.61 -3.90
C LYS A 263 1.56 6.04 -3.86
N ALA A 264 0.74 6.98 -4.35
CA ALA A 264 1.07 8.38 -4.14
C ALA A 264 1.50 8.46 -2.67
N ARG A 265 2.73 8.86 -2.40
CA ARG A 265 3.22 9.12 -1.05
C ARG A 265 2.46 10.34 -0.51
N GLY A 266 1.16 10.16 -0.26
CA GLY A 266 0.56 10.81 0.85
C GLY A 266 1.11 10.02 2.02
N SER A 267 1.79 10.67 2.93
CA SER A 267 2.26 10.05 4.15
C SER A 267 1.06 9.41 4.84
N THR A 268 0.82 8.15 4.57
CA THR A 268 0.01 7.32 5.43
C THR A 268 0.93 6.96 6.60
N LEU A 269 1.23 7.96 7.41
CA LEU A 269 1.40 7.71 8.82
C LEU A 269 0.12 6.98 9.20
N VAL A 270 0.24 5.69 9.54
CA VAL A 270 -0.87 4.94 10.11
C VAL A 270 -1.16 5.64 11.43
N MET A 271 -2.08 6.60 11.36
CA MET A 271 -2.48 7.32 12.55
C MET A 271 -3.20 6.32 13.44
N THR A 272 -2.66 6.10 14.62
CA THR A 272 -3.37 5.33 15.65
C THR A 272 -4.60 6.12 16.04
N PHE A 273 -5.77 5.69 15.60
CA PHE A 273 -7.03 6.30 15.98
C PHE A 273 -7.26 6.16 17.48
N LYS A 274 -7.77 7.23 18.09
CA LYS A 274 -8.13 7.25 19.51
C LYS A 274 -9.63 7.47 19.67
N LYS A 275 -10.19 6.83 20.70
CA LYS A 275 -11.59 7.06 21.08
C LYS A 275 -11.67 8.27 22.02
N PRO A 276 -12.84 8.96 22.09
CA PRO A 276 -13.00 10.12 22.99
C PRO A 276 -12.74 9.83 24.47
N ASN A 277 -12.94 8.60 24.91
CA ASN A 277 -12.67 8.17 26.29
C ASN A 277 -11.17 7.93 26.59
N GLU A 278 -10.36 7.73 25.56
CA GLU A 278 -8.90 7.53 25.69
C GLU A 278 -8.14 8.87 25.76
N VAL A 279 -8.80 9.97 25.42
CA VAL A 279 -8.21 11.31 25.47
C VAL A 279 -8.53 11.96 26.82
N VAL A 280 -7.51 12.12 27.64
CA VAL A 280 -7.63 12.77 28.94
C VAL A 280 -7.56 14.30 28.77
N GLY A 281 -8.39 15.04 29.49
CA GLY A 281 -8.42 16.50 29.39
C GLY A 281 -9.12 17.04 28.13
N ASN A 282 -8.83 18.29 27.79
CA ASN A 282 -9.31 18.98 26.57
C ASN A 282 -10.83 18.87 26.33
N HIS A 283 -11.64 18.96 27.40
CA HIS A 283 -13.07 18.67 27.34
C HIS A 283 -13.82 19.56 26.34
N ILE A 284 -13.46 20.84 26.26
CA ILE A 284 -14.08 21.80 25.34
C ILE A 284 -13.71 21.46 23.89
N ALA A 285 -12.42 21.27 23.61
CA ALA A 285 -11.94 20.92 22.28
C ALA A 285 -12.49 19.57 21.81
N LYS A 286 -12.57 18.56 22.69
CA LYS A 286 -13.23 17.28 22.42
C LYS A 286 -14.69 17.45 22.05
N TYR A 287 -15.44 18.22 22.82
CA TYR A 287 -16.85 18.47 22.53
C TYR A 287 -17.06 19.17 21.19
N GLN A 288 -16.22 20.17 20.88
CA GLN A 288 -16.26 20.87 19.59
C GLN A 288 -15.92 19.93 18.43
N ALA A 289 -14.89 19.09 18.57
CA ALA A 289 -14.51 18.10 17.56
C ALA A 289 -15.63 17.06 17.32
N MET A 290 -16.26 16.56 18.38
CA MET A 290 -17.38 15.61 18.29
C MET A 290 -18.60 16.26 17.61
N ARG A 291 -18.89 17.53 17.91
CA ARG A 291 -19.97 18.28 17.26
C ARG A 291 -19.69 18.48 15.78
N LEU A 292 -18.46 18.84 15.42
CA LEU A 292 -18.04 18.99 14.02
C LEU A 292 -18.12 17.68 13.25
N ALA A 293 -17.66 16.58 13.85
CA ALA A 293 -17.78 15.25 13.25
C ALA A 293 -19.24 14.88 12.95
N LYS A 294 -20.17 15.16 13.87
CA LYS A 294 -21.62 14.94 13.64
C LYS A 294 -22.16 15.83 12.54
N MET A 295 -21.70 17.08 12.42
CA MET A 295 -22.12 17.98 11.34
C MET A 295 -21.68 17.47 9.97
N LEU A 296 -20.46 16.90 9.86
CA LEU A 296 -19.98 16.27 8.63
C LEU A 296 -20.86 15.10 8.18
N MET A 297 -21.36 14.29 9.12
CA MET A 297 -22.22 13.14 8.82
C MET A 297 -23.61 13.52 8.29
N ALA A 298 -23.99 14.79 8.32
CA ALA A 298 -25.21 15.28 7.69
C ALA A 298 -25.08 15.56 6.18
N TYR A 299 -23.91 15.26 5.59
CA TYR A 299 -23.68 15.42 4.16
C TYR A 299 -24.54 14.45 3.33
N ASP A 300 -25.26 15.01 2.37
CA ASP A 300 -26.07 14.26 1.41
C ASP A 300 -25.23 13.97 0.15
N PHE A 301 -24.88 12.72 -0.06
CA PHE A 301 -24.05 12.28 -1.20
C PHE A 301 -24.79 12.40 -2.55
N GLU A 302 -26.12 12.30 -2.57
CA GLU A 302 -26.91 12.44 -3.80
C GLU A 302 -26.96 13.90 -4.25
N LYS A 303 -27.26 14.80 -3.31
CA LYS A 303 -27.30 16.25 -3.56
C LYS A 303 -25.91 16.88 -3.58
N ARG A 304 -24.90 16.18 -3.07
CA ARG A 304 -23.54 16.68 -2.87
C ARG A 304 -23.48 17.96 -2.06
N LEU A 305 -24.30 18.03 -1.02
CA LEU A 305 -24.45 19.23 -0.20
C LEU A 305 -24.82 18.87 1.24
N ASN A 306 -24.31 19.64 2.18
CA ASN A 306 -24.62 19.51 3.60
C ASN A 306 -25.57 20.64 4.01
N PRO A 307 -26.70 20.35 4.67
CA PRO A 307 -27.65 21.37 5.10
C PRO A 307 -27.03 22.49 5.97
N PHE A 308 -26.02 22.13 6.79
CA PHE A 308 -25.32 23.11 7.59
C PHE A 308 -24.47 24.08 6.76
N ALA A 309 -23.98 23.64 5.59
CA ALA A 309 -23.25 24.50 4.67
C ALA A 309 -24.19 25.50 3.99
N GLU A 310 -25.41 25.07 3.62
CA GLU A 310 -26.45 25.96 3.06
C GLU A 310 -26.90 27.04 4.07
N MET A 311 -27.06 26.65 5.32
CA MET A 311 -27.48 27.58 6.39
C MET A 311 -26.36 28.49 6.90
N GLY A 312 -25.11 28.37 6.38
CA GLY A 312 -23.97 29.16 6.80
C GLY A 312 -23.38 28.79 8.17
N GLY A 313 -23.80 27.68 8.76
CA GLY A 313 -23.33 27.23 10.08
C GLY A 313 -22.23 26.16 10.04
N PHE A 314 -21.72 25.81 8.87
CA PHE A 314 -20.72 24.76 8.71
C PHE A 314 -19.30 25.28 8.98
N ILE A 315 -18.53 24.52 9.77
CA ILE A 315 -17.12 24.83 10.08
C ILE A 315 -16.25 24.13 9.03
N PHE A 316 -15.88 24.87 7.99
CA PHE A 316 -15.01 24.36 6.92
C PHE A 316 -13.54 24.27 7.36
N THR A 317 -13.09 25.28 8.13
CA THR A 317 -11.72 25.37 8.66
C THR A 317 -11.76 25.67 10.15
N PHE A 318 -10.88 25.07 10.91
CA PHE A 318 -10.70 25.41 12.33
C PHE A 318 -9.22 25.45 12.71
N MET A 319 -8.91 26.13 13.78
CA MET A 319 -7.56 26.22 14.31
C MET A 319 -7.51 25.60 15.71
N GLY A 320 -6.55 24.68 15.90
CA GLY A 320 -6.27 24.04 17.18
C GLY A 320 -5.01 24.64 17.81
N ASP A 321 -5.22 25.54 18.75
CA ASP A 321 -4.12 26.27 19.41
C ASP A 321 -3.83 25.68 20.79
N GLY A 322 -2.56 25.52 21.14
CA GLY A 322 -2.16 25.08 22.48
C GLY A 322 -0.65 24.93 22.61
N ASN A 323 -0.15 24.97 23.82
CA ASN A 323 1.27 24.79 24.11
C ASN A 323 1.79 23.41 23.63
N PRO A 324 3.10 23.24 23.42
CA PRO A 324 3.69 21.92 23.18
C PRO A 324 3.30 20.92 24.28
N GLY A 325 2.90 19.71 23.88
CA GLY A 325 2.54 18.64 24.82
C GLY A 325 1.09 18.66 25.33
N THR A 326 0.24 19.64 24.98
CA THR A 326 -1.16 19.72 25.44
C THR A 326 -2.11 18.72 24.77
N GLY A 327 -1.66 17.94 23.78
CA GLY A 327 -2.46 16.87 23.16
C GLY A 327 -3.11 17.23 21.83
N LYS A 328 -2.58 18.19 21.06
CA LYS A 328 -3.08 18.56 19.72
C LYS A 328 -3.13 17.35 18.77
N THR A 329 -2.02 16.63 18.64
CA THR A 329 -1.96 15.43 17.82
C THR A 329 -2.93 14.33 18.32
N THR A 330 -3.11 14.25 19.65
CA THR A 330 -4.10 13.33 20.26
C THR A 330 -5.53 13.72 19.87
N LEU A 331 -5.84 15.02 19.80
CA LEU A 331 -7.14 15.51 19.35
C LEU A 331 -7.38 15.21 17.85
N ILE A 332 -6.35 15.34 17.01
CA ILE A 332 -6.38 14.93 15.59
C ILE A 332 -6.71 13.43 15.49
N GLN A 333 -5.99 12.58 16.21
CA GLN A 333 -6.19 11.13 16.24
C GLN A 333 -7.60 10.75 16.68
N MET A 334 -8.13 11.44 17.68
CA MET A 334 -9.49 11.23 18.16
C MET A 334 -10.54 11.64 17.12
N MET A 335 -10.38 12.80 16.50
CA MET A 335 -11.34 13.28 15.51
C MET A 335 -11.35 12.40 14.24
N ALA A 336 -10.17 12.00 13.77
CA ALA A 336 -10.04 11.08 12.64
C ALA A 336 -10.64 9.71 12.97
N GLY A 337 -10.38 9.17 14.16
CA GLY A 337 -10.96 7.91 14.62
C GLY A 337 -12.49 7.97 14.71
N LEU A 338 -13.03 9.04 15.28
CA LEU A 338 -14.47 9.24 15.40
C LEU A 338 -15.16 9.34 14.03
N LEU A 339 -14.56 10.08 13.08
CA LEU A 339 -15.07 10.17 11.71
C LEU A 339 -14.99 8.83 10.98
N ASN A 340 -13.90 8.09 11.16
CA ASN A 340 -13.77 6.74 10.62
C ASN A 340 -14.87 5.82 11.13
N ASP A 341 -15.10 5.78 12.45
CA ASP A 341 -16.13 4.95 13.08
C ASP A 341 -17.55 5.34 12.57
N TYR A 342 -17.85 6.62 12.49
CA TYR A 342 -19.14 7.10 11.98
C TYR A 342 -19.33 6.73 10.49
N CYS A 343 -18.29 6.90 9.68
CA CYS A 343 -18.33 6.57 8.26
C CYS A 343 -18.47 5.06 8.03
N GLN A 344 -17.81 4.23 8.83
CA GLN A 344 -17.96 2.77 8.77
C GLN A 344 -19.40 2.34 9.07
N VAL A 345 -20.01 2.90 10.12
CA VAL A 345 -21.41 2.60 10.49
C VAL A 345 -22.37 3.06 9.38
N ALA A 346 -22.16 4.26 8.84
CA ALA A 346 -22.99 4.82 7.78
C ALA A 346 -22.69 4.26 6.38
N LYS A 347 -21.63 3.45 6.23
CA LYS A 347 -21.08 2.96 4.95
C LYS A 347 -20.70 4.10 4.00
N TYR A 348 -20.18 5.18 4.53
CA TYR A 348 -19.66 6.31 3.77
C TYR A 348 -18.15 6.17 3.56
N PRO A 349 -17.61 6.52 2.39
CA PRO A 349 -16.17 6.56 2.18
C PRO A 349 -15.57 7.71 3.00
N PHE A 350 -14.52 7.40 3.76
CA PHE A 350 -13.78 8.36 4.57
C PHE A 350 -12.36 8.55 4.04
N ARG A 351 -11.89 9.80 4.03
CA ARG A 351 -10.52 10.14 3.64
C ARG A 351 -9.90 11.11 4.62
N TYR A 352 -8.84 10.67 5.27
CA TYR A 352 -7.98 11.50 6.10
C TYR A 352 -6.68 11.81 5.35
N GLN A 353 -6.23 13.06 5.40
CA GLN A 353 -4.90 13.46 4.91
C GLN A 353 -4.27 14.48 5.84
N ASN A 354 -2.95 14.40 5.99
CA ASN A 354 -2.15 15.39 6.72
C ASN A 354 -1.15 16.06 5.76
N LEU A 355 -1.06 17.40 5.84
CA LEU A 355 -0.02 18.17 5.19
C LEU A 355 1.06 18.46 6.24
N SER A 356 2.23 17.87 6.08
CA SER A 356 3.38 18.01 6.99
C SER A 356 4.51 18.81 6.35
N ILE A 357 5.52 19.14 7.14
CA ILE A 357 6.72 19.84 6.67
C ILE A 357 7.47 19.04 5.58
N ASP A 358 7.36 17.72 5.58
CA ASP A 358 7.95 16.86 4.54
C ASP A 358 7.36 17.10 3.15
N ASN A 359 6.19 17.75 3.07
CA ASN A 359 5.57 18.15 1.81
C ASN A 359 6.14 19.47 1.26
N VAL A 360 7.01 20.16 2.07
CA VAL A 360 7.72 21.36 1.67
C VAL A 360 8.98 20.95 0.91
N ASP A 361 8.91 20.95 -0.40
CA ASP A 361 10.05 20.60 -1.26
C ASP A 361 10.93 21.85 -1.53
N SER A 362 12.22 21.62 -1.71
CA SER A 362 13.17 22.68 -2.09
C SER A 362 13.04 23.11 -3.56
N TYR A 363 12.32 22.35 -4.38
CA TYR A 363 12.07 22.70 -5.78
C TYR A 363 10.86 23.61 -5.94
N GLN A 364 11.03 24.75 -6.61
CA GLN A 364 9.95 25.68 -6.90
C GLN A 364 8.77 25.01 -7.62
N GLY A 365 7.55 25.29 -7.19
CA GLY A 365 6.31 24.79 -7.78
C GLY A 365 5.84 23.43 -7.27
N LYS A 366 6.71 22.60 -6.70
CA LYS A 366 6.32 21.26 -6.25
C LYS A 366 5.57 21.27 -4.91
N SER A 367 5.98 22.17 -4.02
CA SER A 367 5.28 22.38 -2.74
C SER A 367 3.85 22.88 -2.94
N GLY A 368 3.64 23.80 -3.87
CA GLY A 368 2.31 24.26 -4.25
C GLY A 368 1.45 23.18 -4.90
N GLN A 369 2.04 22.30 -5.73
CA GLN A 369 1.32 21.15 -6.31
C GLN A 369 0.91 20.13 -5.26
N ASN A 370 1.78 19.82 -4.29
CA ASN A 370 1.49 18.93 -3.18
C ASN A 370 0.32 19.45 -2.32
N ALA A 371 0.34 20.76 -2.00
CA ALA A 371 -0.74 21.40 -1.27
C ALA A 371 -2.07 21.40 -2.06
N LYS A 372 -2.04 21.64 -3.38
CA LYS A 372 -3.24 21.54 -4.22
C LYS A 372 -3.80 20.11 -4.25
N ALA A 373 -2.95 19.11 -4.41
CA ALA A 373 -3.35 17.70 -4.41
C ALA A 373 -3.96 17.31 -3.05
N PHE A 374 -3.36 17.73 -1.93
CA PHE A 374 -3.91 17.54 -0.59
C PHE A 374 -5.34 18.11 -0.47
N ILE A 375 -5.53 19.36 -0.87
CA ILE A 375 -6.82 20.03 -0.80
C ILE A 375 -7.86 19.33 -1.69
N GLN A 376 -7.52 19.03 -2.95
CA GLN A 376 -8.41 18.37 -3.88
C GLN A 376 -8.85 16.99 -3.39
N ASN A 377 -7.94 16.23 -2.83
CA ASN A 377 -8.22 14.91 -2.29
C ASN A 377 -9.18 14.96 -1.08
N VAL A 378 -9.00 15.94 -0.19
CA VAL A 378 -9.88 16.11 0.98
C VAL A 378 -11.24 16.67 0.59
N MET A 379 -11.29 17.57 -0.39
CA MET A 379 -12.52 18.20 -0.88
C MET A 379 -13.32 17.34 -1.88
N ASP A 380 -12.85 16.15 -2.22
CA ASP A 380 -13.54 15.23 -3.14
C ASP A 380 -14.98 15.00 -2.67
N PRO A 381 -16.02 15.35 -3.47
CA PRO A 381 -17.40 15.22 -3.07
C PRO A 381 -17.89 13.77 -2.92
N ALA A 382 -17.10 12.80 -3.33
CA ALA A 382 -17.40 11.38 -3.19
C ALA A 382 -17.02 10.80 -1.82
N VAL A 383 -16.38 11.59 -0.93
CA VAL A 383 -15.91 11.14 0.38
C VAL A 383 -16.27 12.14 1.48
N ILE A 384 -16.31 11.67 2.73
CA ILE A 384 -16.18 12.53 3.90
C ILE A 384 -14.69 12.79 4.12
N GLY A 385 -14.28 14.04 4.01
CA GLY A 385 -12.87 14.45 4.08
C GLY A 385 -12.49 15.07 5.43
N PHE A 386 -11.34 14.68 5.95
CA PHE A 386 -10.68 15.38 7.06
C PHE A 386 -9.23 15.67 6.71
N GLY A 387 -8.91 16.94 6.51
CA GLY A 387 -7.57 17.41 6.26
C GLY A 387 -6.96 18.04 7.53
N THR A 388 -5.70 17.76 7.79
CA THR A 388 -4.97 18.42 8.88
C THR A 388 -3.68 19.03 8.38
N VAL A 389 -3.30 20.14 8.99
CA VAL A 389 -1.98 20.75 8.86
C VAL A 389 -1.44 20.88 10.28
N ASP A 390 -0.59 19.91 10.64
CA ASP A 390 0.08 19.95 11.95
C ASP A 390 1.31 20.87 11.87
N ASP A 391 1.62 21.56 12.96
CA ASP A 391 2.68 22.57 13.01
C ASP A 391 2.58 23.63 11.87
N ILE A 392 1.37 24.17 11.66
CA ILE A 392 1.10 25.16 10.59
C ILE A 392 2.03 26.38 10.67
N ASP A 393 2.50 26.75 11.85
CA ASP A 393 3.48 27.83 12.09
C ASP A 393 4.82 27.56 11.40
N GLN A 394 5.20 26.30 11.21
CA GLN A 394 6.39 25.90 10.47
C GLN A 394 6.16 25.83 8.95
N ILE A 395 4.93 25.54 8.52
CA ILE A 395 4.56 25.34 7.11
C ILE A 395 4.11 26.66 6.47
N ALA A 396 3.35 27.47 7.17
CA ALA A 396 2.74 28.72 6.69
C ALA A 396 2.96 29.86 7.68
N GLY A 397 4.23 30.22 7.91
CA GLY A 397 4.64 31.32 8.75
C GLY A 397 4.33 32.70 8.15
N LYS A 398 4.49 33.76 8.96
CA LYS A 398 4.23 35.16 8.58
C LYS A 398 4.99 35.55 7.31
N ARG A 399 4.27 36.22 6.40
CA ARG A 399 4.88 36.85 5.24
C ARG A 399 5.72 38.02 5.68
N GLY A 400 6.97 37.96 5.45
CA GLY A 400 7.90 39.05 5.84
C GLY A 400 9.00 38.59 6.77
N ASP A 401 8.89 37.43 7.36
CA ASP A 401 10.02 36.79 7.99
C ASP A 401 11.05 36.41 6.90
N ARG A 402 12.24 36.95 7.02
CA ARG A 402 13.35 36.75 6.10
C ARG A 402 13.79 35.28 5.97
N GLN A 403 13.21 34.39 6.77
CA GLN A 403 13.52 32.95 6.84
C GLN A 403 12.49 32.06 6.13
N SER A 404 11.36 32.60 5.63
CA SER A 404 10.37 31.78 4.92
C SER A 404 10.92 31.33 3.58
N SER A 405 10.95 30.01 3.34
CA SER A 405 11.35 29.44 2.06
C SER A 405 10.30 29.73 0.97
N ALA A 406 10.72 29.70 -0.30
CA ALA A 406 9.79 29.87 -1.43
C ALA A 406 8.67 28.81 -1.40
N GLY A 407 8.97 27.57 -1.02
CA GLY A 407 7.99 26.49 -0.87
C GLY A 407 6.93 26.75 0.21
N GLN A 408 7.31 27.36 1.34
CA GLN A 408 6.35 27.77 2.38
C GLN A 408 5.41 28.88 1.90
N GLN A 409 5.93 29.85 1.14
CA GLN A 409 5.11 30.92 0.55
C GLN A 409 4.12 30.37 -0.48
N GLU A 410 4.51 29.39 -1.29
CA GLU A 410 3.64 28.70 -2.26
C GLU A 410 2.51 27.96 -1.54
N ILE A 411 2.83 27.16 -0.50
CA ILE A 411 1.82 26.44 0.31
C ILE A 411 0.85 27.42 0.94
N THR A 412 1.36 28.49 1.58
CA THR A 412 0.54 29.52 2.21
C THR A 412 -0.43 30.15 1.20
N ALA A 413 0.04 30.47 -0.02
CA ALA A 413 -0.82 31.04 -1.07
C ALA A 413 -1.93 30.07 -1.48
N VAL A 414 -1.60 28.79 -1.67
CA VAL A 414 -2.56 27.74 -2.04
C VAL A 414 -3.60 27.50 -0.93
N LEU A 415 -3.18 27.43 0.33
CA LEU A 415 -4.11 27.28 1.47
C LEU A 415 -5.06 28.49 1.59
N MET A 416 -4.54 29.70 1.37
CA MET A 416 -5.38 30.90 1.39
C MET A 416 -6.40 30.93 0.26
N GLU A 417 -6.03 30.54 -0.93
CA GLU A 417 -6.96 30.42 -2.05
C GLU A 417 -8.05 29.39 -1.76
N ALA A 418 -7.66 28.23 -1.22
CA ALA A 418 -8.59 27.14 -0.94
C ALA A 418 -9.56 27.43 0.21
N PHE A 419 -9.10 28.15 1.26
CA PHE A 419 -9.93 28.35 2.45
C PHE A 419 -10.89 29.55 2.37
N ALA A 420 -10.67 30.48 1.47
CA ALA A 420 -11.56 31.63 1.27
C ALA A 420 -11.45 32.24 -0.13
N GLY A 421 -10.97 31.51 -1.13
CA GLY A 421 -10.94 31.96 -2.51
C GLY A 421 -12.35 32.10 -3.11
N ALA A 422 -12.51 33.02 -4.06
CA ALA A 422 -13.78 33.25 -4.74
C ALA A 422 -14.31 32.01 -5.49
N ASN A 423 -13.45 31.05 -5.77
CA ASN A 423 -13.78 29.82 -6.50
C ASN A 423 -13.96 28.58 -5.58
N THR A 424 -13.90 28.77 -4.27
CA THR A 424 -14.01 27.64 -3.32
C THR A 424 -15.47 27.33 -3.04
N VAL A 425 -15.90 26.13 -3.46
CA VAL A 425 -17.25 25.63 -3.19
C VAL A 425 -17.23 24.77 -1.94
N VAL A 426 -17.75 25.30 -0.83
CA VAL A 426 -17.87 24.58 0.43
C VAL A 426 -19.15 23.73 0.40
N ARG A 427 -18.99 22.43 0.15
CA ARG A 427 -20.12 21.47 0.11
C ARG A 427 -20.49 20.92 1.48
N GLY A 428 -19.62 21.07 2.47
CA GLY A 428 -19.80 20.53 3.82
C GLY A 428 -19.56 19.02 3.95
N ASN A 429 -18.86 18.43 2.99
CA ASN A 429 -18.37 17.04 3.06
C ASN A 429 -17.00 16.92 3.72
N CYS A 430 -16.30 18.03 3.94
CA CYS A 430 -14.96 18.01 4.49
C CYS A 430 -14.69 19.18 5.43
N THR A 431 -13.69 19.01 6.30
CA THR A 431 -13.17 20.06 7.18
C THR A 431 -11.64 20.02 7.22
N PHE A 432 -11.03 21.18 7.49
CA PHE A 432 -9.58 21.31 7.63
C PHE A 432 -9.23 21.84 9.02
N GLY A 433 -8.36 21.12 9.73
CA GLY A 433 -7.79 21.52 11.02
C GLY A 433 -6.35 22.02 10.86
N MET A 434 -6.09 23.23 11.29
CA MET A 434 -4.76 23.83 11.36
C MET A 434 -4.30 23.80 12.83
N PHE A 435 -3.22 23.11 13.13
CA PHE A 435 -2.72 22.99 14.50
C PHE A 435 -1.40 23.74 14.65
N SER A 436 -1.26 24.49 15.76
CA SER A 436 -0.07 25.30 16.02
C SER A 436 0.32 25.30 17.49
N ASN A 437 1.64 25.28 17.71
CA ASN A 437 2.23 25.54 19.01
C ASN A 437 2.41 27.05 19.27
N TYR A 438 2.54 27.82 18.19
CA TYR A 438 2.82 29.27 18.22
C TYR A 438 1.88 29.99 17.22
N PRO A 439 0.59 30.15 17.59
CA PRO A 439 -0.40 30.73 16.69
C PRO A 439 -0.07 32.14 16.23
N GLU A 440 0.73 32.88 17.00
CA GLU A 440 1.25 34.19 16.64
C GLU A 440 2.22 34.19 15.47
N ASN A 441 2.86 33.06 15.17
CA ASN A 441 3.78 32.89 14.04
C ASN A 441 3.07 32.48 12.73
N VAL A 442 1.81 32.07 12.79
CA VAL A 442 1.00 31.75 11.62
C VAL A 442 0.59 33.01 10.87
N ASP A 443 0.56 32.97 9.55
CA ASP A 443 0.09 34.08 8.71
C ASP A 443 -1.29 34.59 9.17
N ASP A 444 -1.42 35.90 9.38
CA ASP A 444 -2.63 36.52 9.91
C ASP A 444 -3.85 36.29 9.02
N ALA A 445 -3.65 36.20 7.70
CA ALA A 445 -4.74 35.96 6.78
C ALA A 445 -5.27 34.53 6.86
N LEU A 446 -4.43 33.54 7.16
CA LEU A 446 -4.86 32.16 7.45
C LEU A 446 -5.60 32.08 8.80
N ARG A 447 -5.10 32.77 9.82
CA ARG A 447 -5.76 32.83 11.14
C ARG A 447 -7.17 33.40 11.07
N GLN A 448 -7.37 34.43 10.26
CA GLN A 448 -8.68 35.05 10.04
C GLN A 448 -9.65 34.15 9.28
N ARG A 449 -9.15 33.18 8.52
CA ARG A 449 -9.97 32.22 7.77
C ARG A 449 -10.40 31.00 8.59
N ALA A 450 -9.88 30.84 9.79
CA ALA A 450 -10.35 29.80 10.70
C ALA A 450 -11.78 30.11 11.18
N GLY A 451 -12.74 29.32 10.77
CA GLY A 451 -14.15 29.47 11.15
C GLY A 451 -14.41 29.14 12.64
N ALA A 452 -13.49 28.42 13.28
CA ALA A 452 -13.54 28.13 14.72
C ALA A 452 -12.14 28.00 15.30
N ARG A 453 -12.05 28.18 16.62
CA ARG A 453 -10.82 27.93 17.40
C ARG A 453 -11.08 26.90 18.47
N PHE A 454 -10.24 25.89 18.51
CA PHE A 454 -10.24 24.83 19.53
C PHE A 454 -9.03 25.07 20.44
N LEU A 455 -9.26 25.52 21.68
CA LEU A 455 -8.21 25.62 22.66
C LEU A 455 -7.87 24.25 23.19
N VAL A 456 -6.60 23.87 23.07
CA VAL A 456 -6.06 22.58 23.50
C VAL A 456 -5.12 22.84 24.68
N ASP A 457 -5.61 22.58 25.90
CA ASP A 457 -4.95 22.95 27.17
C ASP A 457 -4.31 21.72 27.85
#